data_7b909a7d6676a3741844afd6e045e370
#
_entry.id   7b909a7d6676a3741844afd6e045e370
#
_cell.length_a   1.000
_cell.length_b   1.000
_cell.length_c   1.000
_cell.angle_alpha   90.00
_cell.angle_beta   90.00
_cell.angle_gamma   90.00
#
_symmetry.space_group_name_H-M   'P 1'
#
loop_
_entity.id
_entity.type
_entity.pdbx_description
1 polymer ?
#
loop_
_entity_poly.entity_id
_entity_poly.type
_entity_poly.pdbx_seq_one_letter_code
_entity_poly.pdbx_strand_id
1 'polypeptide(L)'
;GGEDVEAETFKFKDKGNRDVGLRFDLTVPLARIVASNPTLPKPFKRYAIGKAWRYDRPQAGRYREFMQADVDVVGSPSPAADAEVVLVALEFLRRVLSSEYVIKINSRKVLHGLTERVGVPEALAHECFRAIDKLDKIGVDGVREELLQRGIDAKASEFLLESISVHGKGREALDEFGEVIGRSEIGREG
;
A
#
# COMPACT_ATOMS: atom_id res chain seq x y z
N GLY A 1 -4.65 11.16 4.53
CA GLY A 1 -5.97 10.60 4.53
C GLY A 1 -6.70 11.02 3.27
N GLY A 2 -7.36 10.11 2.61
CA GLY A 2 -8.20 10.40 1.48
C GLY A 2 -9.66 10.62 1.92
N GLU A 3 -10.53 10.86 0.96
CA GLU A 3 -11.97 11.04 1.17
C GLU A 3 -12.61 9.85 1.91
N ASP A 4 -12.13 8.63 1.64
CA ASP A 4 -12.59 7.42 2.31
C ASP A 4 -12.31 7.45 3.82
N VAL A 5 -11.12 7.88 4.24
CA VAL A 5 -10.76 8.01 5.67
C VAL A 5 -11.67 9.00 6.37
N GLU A 6 -12.01 10.11 5.69
CA GLU A 6 -12.92 11.11 6.23
C GLU A 6 -14.34 10.56 6.38
N ALA A 7 -14.85 9.83 5.38
CA ALA A 7 -16.17 9.23 5.38
C ALA A 7 -16.32 8.13 6.45
N GLU A 8 -15.27 7.36 6.69
CA GLU A 8 -15.28 6.25 7.64
C GLU A 8 -14.84 6.63 9.06
N THR A 9 -14.49 7.87 9.32
CA THR A 9 -14.13 8.33 10.67
C THR A 9 -15.38 8.63 11.49
N PHE A 10 -15.50 8.04 12.68
CA PHE A 10 -16.52 8.43 13.66
C PHE A 10 -16.24 9.84 14.17
N LYS A 11 -17.13 10.77 13.87
CA LYS A 11 -17.06 12.18 14.27
C LYS A 11 -18.24 12.55 15.15
N PHE A 12 -18.00 13.36 16.19
CA PHE A 12 -19.04 13.87 17.08
C PHE A 12 -18.58 15.15 17.79
N LYS A 13 -19.48 15.80 18.50
CA LYS A 13 -19.17 16.95 19.34
C LYS A 13 -18.99 16.49 20.78
N ASP A 14 -17.96 17.01 21.44
CA ASP A 14 -17.80 16.83 22.88
C ASP A 14 -18.71 17.82 23.68
N LYS A 15 -18.68 17.70 25.00
CA LYS A 15 -19.45 18.61 25.88
C LYS A 15 -19.04 20.08 25.76
N GLY A 16 -17.88 20.37 25.23
CA GLY A 16 -17.38 21.71 24.94
C GLY A 16 -17.66 22.18 23.51
N ASN A 17 -18.54 21.47 22.77
CA ASN A 17 -18.90 21.73 21.38
C ASN A 17 -17.71 21.70 20.40
N ARG A 18 -16.63 20.98 20.74
CA ARG A 18 -15.48 20.78 19.87
C ARG A 18 -15.69 19.56 18.98
N ASP A 19 -15.23 19.64 17.73
CA ASP A 19 -15.20 18.49 16.83
C ASP A 19 -14.15 17.48 17.30
N VAL A 20 -14.58 16.29 17.57
CA VAL A 20 -13.73 15.16 17.98
C VAL A 20 -14.08 13.92 17.17
N GLY A 21 -13.16 12.98 17.11
CA GLY A 21 -13.39 11.71 16.42
C GLY A 21 -12.70 10.56 17.12
N LEU A 22 -13.20 9.36 16.86
CA LEU A 22 -12.49 8.16 17.24
C LEU A 22 -11.31 7.95 16.28
N ARG A 23 -10.24 7.44 16.82
CA ARG A 23 -8.98 7.18 16.10
C ARG A 23 -9.19 6.12 15.02
N PHE A 24 -8.99 6.52 13.77
CA PHE A 24 -9.12 5.64 12.59
C PHE A 24 -7.99 4.61 12.48
N ASP A 25 -6.77 5.03 12.86
CA ASP A 25 -5.56 4.23 12.89
C ASP A 25 -4.55 4.78 13.91
N LEU A 26 -3.36 4.21 13.96
CA LEU A 26 -2.28 4.66 14.84
C LEU A 26 -1.26 5.58 14.13
N THR A 27 -1.45 5.88 12.84
CA THR A 27 -0.53 6.69 12.01
C THR A 27 -0.59 8.17 12.40
N VAL A 28 -1.80 8.73 12.58
CA VAL A 28 -1.95 10.13 12.99
C VAL A 28 -1.32 10.43 14.35
N PRO A 29 -1.51 9.59 15.39
CA PRO A 29 -0.77 9.73 16.64
C PRO A 29 0.75 9.69 16.45
N LEU A 30 1.27 8.82 15.59
CA LEU A 30 2.70 8.77 15.26
C LEU A 30 3.16 10.08 14.62
N ALA A 31 2.46 10.54 13.58
CA ALA A 31 2.80 11.77 12.89
C ALA A 31 2.87 12.98 13.84
N ARG A 32 1.94 13.07 14.80
CA ARG A 32 1.93 14.10 15.84
C ARG A 32 3.14 14.00 16.76
N ILE A 33 3.49 12.79 17.20
CA ILE A 33 4.69 12.58 18.05
C ILE A 33 5.94 13.03 17.31
N VAL A 34 6.11 12.61 16.06
CA VAL A 34 7.30 12.96 15.26
C VAL A 34 7.37 14.47 15.00
N ALA A 35 6.24 15.10 14.64
CA ALA A 35 6.17 16.53 14.38
C ALA A 35 6.42 17.38 15.64
N SER A 36 5.98 16.90 16.81
CA SER A 36 6.14 17.62 18.08
C SER A 36 7.52 17.42 18.73
N ASN A 37 8.34 16.51 18.21
CA ASN A 37 9.65 16.20 18.75
C ASN A 37 10.74 16.21 17.65
N PRO A 38 11.18 17.41 17.21
CA PRO A 38 12.17 17.54 16.12
C PRO A 38 13.52 16.87 16.42
N THR A 39 13.85 16.68 17.71
CA THR A 39 15.10 16.08 18.19
C THR A 39 15.07 14.56 18.29
N LEU A 40 13.95 13.93 17.91
CA LEU A 40 13.86 12.46 17.87
C LEU A 40 14.98 11.89 16.98
N PRO A 41 15.79 10.95 17.53
CA PRO A 41 16.84 10.31 16.74
C PRO A 41 16.21 9.53 15.56
N LYS A 42 16.89 9.57 14.41
CA LYS A 42 16.45 8.88 13.18
C LYS A 42 17.49 7.82 12.79
N PRO A 43 17.07 6.66 12.29
CA PRO A 43 15.68 6.24 12.11
C PRO A 43 14.97 6.03 13.45
N PHE A 44 13.77 6.61 13.57
CA PHE A 44 12.90 6.37 14.72
C PHE A 44 12.06 5.12 14.46
N LYS A 45 12.24 4.10 15.27
CA LYS A 45 11.53 2.83 15.17
C LYS A 45 10.57 2.69 16.33
N ARG A 46 9.34 2.31 16.04
CA ARG A 46 8.34 2.03 17.07
C ARG A 46 7.47 0.84 16.71
N TYR A 47 6.86 0.25 17.72
CA TYR A 47 5.62 -0.48 17.56
C TYR A 47 4.52 0.16 18.42
N ALA A 48 3.28 -0.01 18.05
CA ALA A 48 2.14 0.44 18.84
C ALA A 48 0.99 -0.55 18.73
N ILE A 49 0.34 -0.84 19.84
CA ILE A 49 -0.84 -1.69 19.89
C ILE A 49 -1.95 -0.88 20.53
N GLY A 50 -3.09 -0.78 19.86
CA GLY A 50 -4.20 0.01 20.38
C GLY A 50 -5.48 -0.20 19.60
N LYS A 51 -6.59 0.24 20.20
CA LYS A 51 -7.88 0.23 19.52
C LYS A 51 -7.94 1.26 18.42
N ALA A 52 -8.57 0.89 17.30
CA ALA A 52 -8.95 1.78 16.21
C ALA A 52 -10.44 1.57 15.90
N TRP A 53 -11.06 2.57 15.26
CA TRP A 53 -12.48 2.56 14.93
C TRP A 53 -12.70 3.02 13.50
N ARG A 54 -13.47 2.23 12.72
CA ARG A 54 -13.86 2.58 11.36
C ARG A 54 -15.34 2.39 11.16
N TYR A 55 -15.99 3.41 10.59
CA TYR A 55 -17.40 3.34 10.22
C TYR A 55 -17.57 2.56 8.93
N ASP A 56 -17.16 1.31 8.99
CA ASP A 56 -17.21 0.39 7.88
C ASP A 56 -18.44 -0.54 7.98
N ARG A 57 -18.75 -1.22 6.87
CA ARG A 57 -19.83 -2.21 6.85
C ARG A 57 -19.38 -3.44 7.66
N PRO A 58 -20.02 -3.75 8.80
CA PRO A 58 -19.65 -4.90 9.61
C PRO A 58 -19.88 -6.21 8.85
N GLN A 59 -18.93 -7.12 8.94
CA GLN A 59 -19.04 -8.47 8.40
C GLN A 59 -18.14 -9.42 9.21
N ALA A 60 -18.20 -10.73 8.93
CA ALA A 60 -17.36 -11.69 9.63
C ALA A 60 -15.88 -11.30 9.54
N GLY A 61 -15.23 -11.17 10.70
CA GLY A 61 -13.81 -10.76 10.79
C GLY A 61 -13.54 -9.25 10.59
N ARG A 62 -14.57 -8.42 10.35
CA ARG A 62 -14.42 -6.98 10.16
C ARG A 62 -15.36 -6.22 11.09
N TYR A 63 -14.79 -5.71 12.15
CA TYR A 63 -15.52 -5.00 13.22
C TYR A 63 -15.27 -3.50 13.13
N ARG A 64 -16.21 -2.71 13.66
CA ARG A 64 -16.07 -1.25 13.76
C ARG A 64 -15.09 -0.82 14.84
N GLU A 65 -14.90 -1.62 15.88
CA GLU A 65 -13.83 -1.50 16.86
C GLU A 65 -12.92 -2.72 16.72
N PHE A 66 -11.62 -2.51 16.64
CA PHE A 66 -10.64 -3.59 16.55
C PHE A 66 -9.30 -3.17 17.15
N MET A 67 -8.48 -4.14 17.50
CA MET A 67 -7.09 -3.91 17.89
C MET A 67 -6.22 -3.82 16.64
N GLN A 68 -5.43 -2.77 16.55
CA GLN A 68 -4.42 -2.57 15.52
C GLN A 68 -3.04 -2.71 16.15
N ALA A 69 -2.14 -3.38 15.47
CA ALA A 69 -0.73 -3.48 15.83
C ALA A 69 0.10 -2.93 14.66
N ASP A 70 0.78 -1.83 14.90
CA ASP A 70 1.60 -1.14 13.89
C ASP A 70 3.07 -1.25 14.23
N VAL A 71 3.89 -1.39 13.19
CA VAL A 71 5.34 -1.27 13.24
C VAL A 71 5.76 -0.22 12.24
N ASP A 72 6.52 0.77 12.69
CA ASP A 72 6.91 1.91 11.88
C ASP A 72 8.41 2.18 11.98
N VAL A 73 9.01 2.59 10.86
CA VAL A 73 10.35 3.17 10.77
C VAL A 73 10.23 4.54 10.11
N VAL A 74 10.61 5.60 10.83
CA VAL A 74 10.48 6.97 10.35
C VAL A 74 11.86 7.60 10.17
N GLY A 75 12.07 8.23 8.99
CA GLY A 75 13.27 9.02 8.72
C GLY A 75 14.45 8.20 8.19
N SER A 76 14.17 7.08 7.52
CA SER A 76 15.14 6.34 6.71
C SER A 76 14.62 6.19 5.27
N PRO A 77 15.37 6.61 4.25
CA PRO A 77 15.03 6.35 2.85
C PRO A 77 15.57 5.00 2.35
N SER A 78 16.21 4.25 3.20
CA SER A 78 16.88 3.00 2.84
C SER A 78 15.88 1.86 2.64
N PRO A 79 15.98 1.07 1.56
CA PRO A 79 15.20 -0.17 1.38
C PRO A 79 15.39 -1.18 2.53
N ALA A 80 16.49 -1.06 3.27
CA ALA A 80 16.71 -1.88 4.46
C ALA A 80 15.65 -1.62 5.56
N ALA A 81 15.09 -0.41 5.63
CA ALA A 81 14.01 -0.09 6.57
C ALA A 81 12.72 -0.82 6.18
N ASP A 82 12.40 -0.88 4.88
CA ASP A 82 11.24 -1.62 4.37
C ASP A 82 11.42 -3.13 4.61
N ALA A 83 12.62 -3.65 4.34
CA ALA A 83 12.96 -5.06 4.61
C ALA A 83 12.81 -5.40 6.11
N GLU A 84 13.21 -4.51 7.01
CA GLU A 84 13.07 -4.71 8.45
C GLU A 84 11.60 -4.82 8.87
N VAL A 85 10.72 -3.96 8.34
CA VAL A 85 9.27 -4.02 8.61
C VAL A 85 8.69 -5.34 8.10
N VAL A 86 9.07 -5.78 6.91
CA VAL A 86 8.65 -7.07 6.34
C VAL A 86 9.14 -8.23 7.21
N LEU A 87 10.39 -8.20 7.69
CA LEU A 87 10.93 -9.24 8.59
C LEU A 87 10.16 -9.32 9.91
N VAL A 88 9.78 -8.18 10.49
CA VAL A 88 8.94 -8.16 11.70
C VAL A 88 7.58 -8.80 11.43
N ALA A 89 6.96 -8.48 10.29
CA ALA A 89 5.68 -9.09 9.89
C ALA A 89 5.81 -10.61 9.69
N LEU A 90 6.88 -11.06 9.02
CA LEU A 90 7.19 -12.49 8.83
C LEU A 90 7.34 -13.21 10.16
N GLU A 91 8.13 -12.66 11.08
CA GLU A 91 8.37 -13.26 12.40
C GLU A 91 7.09 -13.34 13.23
N PHE A 92 6.25 -12.31 13.16
CA PHE A 92 4.95 -12.31 13.82
C PHE A 92 4.03 -13.39 13.23
N LEU A 93 3.88 -13.45 11.91
CA LEU A 93 3.03 -14.44 11.24
C LEU A 93 3.50 -15.86 11.51
N ARG A 94 4.80 -16.10 11.51
CA ARG A 94 5.39 -17.41 11.84
C ARG A 94 5.01 -17.90 13.23
N ARG A 95 4.82 -16.99 14.19
CA ARG A 95 4.45 -17.33 15.58
C ARG A 95 2.95 -17.52 15.76
N VAL A 96 2.14 -16.86 14.96
CA VAL A 96 0.68 -16.81 15.15
C VAL A 96 -0.05 -17.77 14.21
N LEU A 97 0.46 -17.97 13.00
CA LEU A 97 -0.16 -18.83 12.00
C LEU A 97 0.47 -20.22 11.98
N SER A 98 -0.40 -21.23 11.94
CA SER A 98 0.01 -22.64 11.73
C SER A 98 -0.04 -23.07 10.27
N SER A 99 -0.57 -22.22 9.38
CA SER A 99 -0.71 -22.46 7.94
C SER A 99 0.36 -21.73 7.14
N GLU A 100 0.59 -22.20 5.91
CA GLU A 100 1.41 -21.47 4.95
C GLU A 100 0.79 -20.09 4.63
N TYR A 101 1.63 -19.09 4.44
CA TYR A 101 1.24 -17.75 4.08
C TYR A 101 2.21 -17.15 3.07
N VAL A 102 1.74 -16.17 2.32
CA VAL A 102 2.52 -15.41 1.34
C VAL A 102 2.41 -13.93 1.66
N ILE A 103 3.54 -13.24 1.71
CA ILE A 103 3.58 -11.78 1.75
C ILE A 103 3.78 -11.29 0.32
N LYS A 104 2.80 -10.56 -0.21
CA LYS A 104 2.91 -9.88 -1.51
C LYS A 104 3.51 -8.49 -1.28
N ILE A 105 4.61 -8.20 -1.96
CA ILE A 105 5.29 -6.89 -1.90
C ILE A 105 5.18 -6.25 -3.27
N ASN A 106 4.94 -4.94 -3.30
CA ASN A 106 4.91 -4.16 -4.53
C ASN A 106 5.52 -2.78 -4.28
N SER A 107 6.08 -2.19 -5.32
CA SER A 107 6.57 -0.82 -5.33
C SER A 107 5.81 0.02 -6.36
N ARG A 108 5.34 1.19 -5.95
CA ARG A 108 4.73 2.15 -6.88
C ARG A 108 5.71 2.66 -7.92
N LYS A 109 7.00 2.71 -7.59
CA LYS A 109 8.05 3.10 -8.54
C LYS A 109 8.16 2.10 -9.68
N VAL A 110 8.04 0.80 -9.39
CA VAL A 110 7.98 -0.25 -10.41
C VAL A 110 6.78 -0.02 -11.34
N LEU A 111 5.60 0.21 -10.79
CA LEU A 111 4.40 0.48 -11.58
C LEU A 111 4.54 1.76 -12.43
N HIS A 112 5.14 2.82 -11.88
CA HIS A 112 5.48 4.03 -12.66
C HIS A 112 6.43 3.71 -13.79
N GLY A 113 7.48 2.94 -13.56
CA GLY A 113 8.42 2.51 -14.61
C GLY A 113 7.72 1.75 -15.74
N LEU A 114 6.76 0.90 -15.42
CA LEU A 114 5.97 0.16 -16.40
C LEU A 114 5.07 1.10 -17.22
N THR A 115 4.36 2.03 -16.58
CA THR A 115 3.51 3.01 -17.28
C THR A 115 4.32 3.96 -18.17
N GLU A 116 5.48 4.41 -17.70
CA GLU A 116 6.43 5.22 -18.49
C GLU A 116 6.90 4.49 -19.75
N ARG A 117 7.27 3.21 -19.61
CA ARG A 117 7.75 2.40 -20.72
C ARG A 117 6.74 2.25 -21.85
N VAL A 118 5.46 2.18 -21.55
CA VAL A 118 4.40 2.06 -22.55
C VAL A 118 3.81 3.39 -22.98
N GLY A 119 4.39 4.50 -22.53
CA GLY A 119 3.98 5.85 -22.93
C GLY A 119 2.63 6.28 -22.33
N VAL A 120 2.19 5.68 -21.23
CA VAL A 120 0.99 6.13 -20.51
C VAL A 120 1.30 7.50 -19.89
N PRO A 121 0.48 8.53 -20.16
CA PRO A 121 0.65 9.84 -19.56
C PRO A 121 0.63 9.77 -18.03
N GLU A 122 1.47 10.56 -17.36
CA GLU A 122 1.55 10.59 -15.89
C GLU A 122 0.18 10.86 -15.25
N ALA A 123 -0.65 11.70 -15.87
CA ALA A 123 -2.01 11.99 -15.41
C ALA A 123 -2.91 10.73 -15.35
N LEU A 124 -2.62 9.71 -16.16
CA LEU A 124 -3.37 8.46 -16.21
C LEU A 124 -2.71 7.33 -15.42
N ALA A 125 -1.47 7.50 -14.95
CA ALA A 125 -0.74 6.47 -14.21
C ALA A 125 -1.51 6.01 -12.95
N HIS A 126 -2.09 6.95 -12.20
CA HIS A 126 -2.90 6.63 -11.02
C HIS A 126 -4.16 5.82 -11.36
N GLU A 127 -4.74 6.08 -12.52
CA GLU A 127 -5.91 5.33 -12.97
C GLU A 127 -5.53 3.90 -13.38
N CYS A 128 -4.34 3.72 -13.98
CA CYS A 128 -3.78 2.38 -14.21
C CYS A 128 -3.60 1.62 -12.89
N PHE A 129 -3.01 2.24 -11.87
CA PHE A 129 -2.78 1.60 -10.58
C PHE A 129 -4.08 1.18 -9.91
N ARG A 130 -5.12 2.04 -9.94
CA ARG A 130 -6.45 1.72 -9.42
C ARG A 130 -7.12 0.54 -10.14
N ALA A 131 -6.91 0.40 -11.45
CA ALA A 131 -7.42 -0.73 -12.20
C ALA A 131 -6.66 -2.02 -11.82
N ILE A 132 -5.33 -1.96 -11.77
CA ILE A 132 -4.46 -3.09 -11.41
C ILE A 132 -4.75 -3.59 -9.97
N ASP A 133 -5.00 -2.71 -9.02
CA ASP A 133 -5.35 -3.05 -7.63
C ASP A 133 -6.64 -3.89 -7.52
N LYS A 134 -7.45 -3.92 -8.56
CA LYS A 134 -8.66 -4.74 -8.61
C LYS A 134 -8.45 -6.13 -9.20
N LEU A 135 -7.22 -6.47 -9.63
CA LEU A 135 -6.92 -7.71 -10.32
C LEU A 135 -7.45 -8.96 -9.59
N ASP A 136 -7.24 -9.04 -8.29
CA ASP A 136 -7.72 -10.16 -7.46
C ASP A 136 -9.26 -10.23 -7.37
N LYS A 137 -9.97 -9.13 -7.71
CA LYS A 137 -11.45 -9.03 -7.61
C LYS A 137 -12.16 -9.26 -8.93
N ILE A 138 -11.64 -8.70 -10.02
CA ILE A 138 -12.31 -8.68 -11.33
C ILE A 138 -11.57 -9.49 -12.40
N GLY A 139 -10.40 -10.03 -12.06
CA GLY A 139 -9.57 -10.82 -12.97
C GLY A 139 -8.91 -9.99 -14.08
N VAL A 140 -8.09 -10.65 -14.90
CA VAL A 140 -7.30 -10.01 -15.97
C VAL A 140 -8.21 -9.32 -16.99
N ASP A 141 -9.30 -9.97 -17.41
CA ASP A 141 -10.22 -9.41 -18.42
C ASP A 141 -10.94 -8.17 -17.90
N GLY A 142 -11.39 -8.20 -16.64
CA GLY A 142 -12.02 -7.03 -16.02
C GLY A 142 -11.06 -5.86 -15.87
N VAL A 143 -9.80 -6.11 -15.54
CA VAL A 143 -8.76 -5.05 -15.50
C VAL A 143 -8.49 -4.50 -16.89
N ARG A 144 -8.41 -5.35 -17.92
CA ARG A 144 -8.23 -4.94 -19.32
C ARG A 144 -9.35 -3.98 -19.75
N GLU A 145 -10.60 -4.34 -19.51
CA GLU A 145 -11.75 -3.50 -19.84
C GLU A 145 -11.69 -2.15 -19.09
N GLU A 146 -11.36 -2.17 -17.82
CA GLU A 146 -11.25 -0.95 -17.02
C GLU A 146 -10.12 -0.03 -17.52
N LEU A 147 -8.96 -0.58 -17.90
CA LEU A 147 -7.86 0.20 -18.47
C LEU A 147 -8.30 0.89 -19.79
N LEU A 148 -8.95 0.15 -20.68
CA LEU A 148 -9.48 0.71 -21.94
C LEU A 148 -10.51 1.81 -21.69
N GLN A 149 -11.44 1.62 -20.77
CA GLN A 149 -12.44 2.63 -20.40
C GLN A 149 -11.82 3.91 -19.83
N ARG A 150 -10.66 3.81 -19.21
CA ARG A 150 -9.89 4.95 -18.68
C ARG A 150 -8.99 5.62 -19.71
N GLY A 151 -9.05 5.18 -20.97
CA GLY A 151 -8.31 5.79 -22.09
C GLY A 151 -6.88 5.26 -22.25
N ILE A 152 -6.54 4.15 -21.64
CA ILE A 152 -5.27 3.45 -21.87
C ILE A 152 -5.42 2.62 -23.15
N ASP A 153 -4.50 2.77 -24.09
CA ASP A 153 -4.57 2.03 -25.35
C ASP A 153 -4.40 0.50 -25.15
N ALA A 154 -4.86 -0.27 -26.14
CA ALA A 154 -4.90 -1.72 -26.02
C ALA A 154 -3.51 -2.35 -25.90
N LYS A 155 -2.48 -1.79 -26.57
CA LYS A 155 -1.11 -2.33 -26.50
C LYS A 155 -0.48 -2.06 -25.14
N ALA A 156 -0.67 -0.85 -24.61
CA ALA A 156 -0.23 -0.51 -23.25
C ALA A 156 -0.93 -1.36 -22.20
N SER A 157 -2.23 -1.56 -22.35
CA SER A 157 -3.01 -2.41 -21.45
C SER A 157 -2.52 -3.86 -21.43
N GLU A 158 -2.27 -4.44 -22.61
CA GLU A 158 -1.77 -5.80 -22.72
C GLU A 158 -0.37 -5.95 -22.09
N PHE A 159 0.55 -5.04 -22.42
CA PHE A 159 1.88 -5.05 -21.84
C PHE A 159 1.85 -4.93 -20.32
N LEU A 160 1.02 -4.05 -19.76
CA LEU A 160 0.87 -3.90 -18.31
C LEU A 160 0.36 -5.20 -17.68
N LEU A 161 -0.65 -5.83 -18.28
CA LEU A 161 -1.23 -7.08 -17.78
C LEU A 161 -0.24 -8.23 -17.86
N GLU A 162 0.52 -8.36 -18.94
CA GLU A 162 1.60 -9.35 -19.06
C GLU A 162 2.68 -9.11 -18.00
N SER A 163 3.10 -7.85 -17.82
CA SER A 163 4.14 -7.48 -16.87
C SER A 163 3.78 -7.79 -15.42
N ILE A 164 2.52 -7.54 -15.01
CA ILE A 164 2.07 -7.85 -13.65
C ILE A 164 1.73 -9.32 -13.45
N SER A 165 1.61 -10.10 -14.52
CA SER A 165 1.38 -11.54 -14.49
C SER A 165 2.66 -12.36 -14.39
N VAL A 166 3.82 -11.71 -14.26
CA VAL A 166 5.09 -12.39 -14.01
C VAL A 166 4.99 -13.20 -12.71
N HIS A 167 5.05 -14.50 -12.84
CA HIS A 167 4.95 -15.44 -11.73
C HIS A 167 6.34 -16.04 -11.47
N GLY A 168 7.03 -15.48 -10.48
CA GLY A 168 8.31 -16.01 -10.04
C GLY A 168 8.45 -15.96 -8.53
N LYS A 169 9.42 -16.67 -7.99
CA LYS A 169 9.78 -16.60 -6.57
C LYS A 169 11.21 -16.11 -6.43
N GLY A 170 11.42 -15.12 -5.56
CA GLY A 170 12.75 -14.67 -5.21
C GLY A 170 13.46 -13.91 -6.34
N ARG A 171 14.75 -14.20 -6.54
CA ARG A 171 15.63 -13.44 -7.43
C ARG A 171 15.24 -13.55 -8.91
N GLU A 172 14.80 -14.72 -9.38
CA GLU A 172 14.43 -14.92 -10.77
C GLU A 172 13.29 -13.98 -11.21
N ALA A 173 12.27 -13.80 -10.36
CA ALA A 173 11.20 -12.86 -10.62
C ALA A 173 11.70 -11.40 -10.65
N LEU A 174 12.66 -11.04 -9.79
CA LEU A 174 13.24 -9.71 -9.77
C LEU A 174 14.10 -9.44 -11.01
N ASP A 175 14.85 -10.42 -11.49
CA ASP A 175 15.66 -10.30 -12.70
C ASP A 175 14.76 -10.14 -13.94
N GLU A 176 13.68 -10.92 -14.05
CA GLU A 176 12.67 -10.79 -15.10
C GLU A 176 11.97 -9.42 -15.06
N PHE A 177 11.56 -8.95 -13.88
CA PHE A 177 11.04 -7.60 -13.73
C PHE A 177 12.05 -6.52 -14.11
N GLY A 178 13.33 -6.70 -13.78
CA GLY A 178 14.40 -5.80 -14.18
C GLY A 178 14.50 -5.64 -15.69
N GLU A 179 14.31 -6.72 -16.46
CA GLU A 179 14.26 -6.69 -17.92
C GLU A 179 12.99 -6.00 -18.43
N VAL A 180 11.84 -6.30 -17.81
CA VAL A 180 10.53 -5.70 -18.16
C VAL A 180 10.52 -4.20 -17.89
N ILE A 181 11.08 -3.71 -16.80
CA ILE A 181 11.22 -2.28 -16.49
C ILE A 181 12.18 -1.58 -17.47
N GLY A 182 13.19 -2.28 -17.93
CA GLY A 182 14.11 -1.82 -18.94
C GLY A 182 14.98 -0.64 -18.49
N ARG A 183 14.87 0.53 -19.19
CA ARG A 183 15.68 1.73 -18.94
C ARG A 183 15.00 2.77 -18.03
N SER A 184 13.80 2.52 -17.53
CA SER A 184 13.14 3.46 -16.63
C SER A 184 13.96 3.61 -15.33
N GLU A 185 14.43 4.82 -15.07
CA GLU A 185 15.23 5.14 -13.87
C GLU A 185 14.37 4.97 -12.60
N ILE A 186 13.16 5.50 -12.60
CA ILE A 186 12.22 5.38 -11.48
C ILE A 186 11.81 3.93 -11.23
N GLY A 187 11.64 3.14 -12.29
CA GLY A 187 11.29 1.73 -12.15
C GLY A 187 12.41 0.90 -11.51
N ARG A 188 13.66 1.22 -11.82
CA ARG A 188 14.84 0.54 -11.23
C ARG A 188 15.10 0.89 -9.78
N GLU A 189 14.66 2.05 -9.33
CA GLU A 189 14.70 2.43 -7.92
C GLU A 189 13.67 1.69 -7.07
N GLY A 190 12.60 1.16 -7.67
CA GLY A 190 11.53 0.40 -7.01
C GLY A 190 11.91 -1.02 -6.72
#